data_37c613954531885205d3706914dc2d6b
#
_entry.id   37c613954531885205d3706914dc2d6b
#
_cell.length_a   1.000
_cell.length_b   1.000
_cell.length_c   1.000
_cell.angle_alpha   90.00
_cell.angle_beta   90.00
_cell.angle_gamma   90.00
#
_symmetry.space_group_name_H-M   'P 1'
#
loop_
_entity.id
_entity.type
_entity.pdbx_description
1 polymer ?
#
loop_
_entity_poly.entity_id
_entity_poly.type
_entity_poly.pdbx_seq_one_letter_code
_entity_poly.pdbx_strand_id
1 'polypeptide(L)'
;MAGTLVNHIPWQLSGIGSGTLGQYNPTDLDYDYAIGGIPFVSGIKDENPYTERMAPIRKEQFDNFAEPGEQSLDGWWLRSQSTFTGGAGVLYQDPDNDNQFNYRFADSLGVDPWEAGNLTLLRRSIEVTSTTNPLPLVRGYVDPTGVDSYWRADGNNLVKHTQAGSTSIVAAGASIASLSSSGARYLFARSDGVFFGLDTAAPTQLTNSALTSPVVEAVKDRIIVTSANSVYQLTYASVGALPAAVYTHQDPSWRWRSITDGPTSIYIAGDSGTTSQIHKFAVVDEAGLPVLRWTGVTATMPAGEIIRTIYSYIGTFIGIATNKGFRVGEIDGNGDILYGPLLFEPTFGCTGIVGNDRFMWVGSQEAHDGDTGLFRVDLGNQTQEQTTRAVRYAYARDIYGEGEFSGGVTSVTMFGASDRKVFAVAFGGFYREQATELLPTGYLKTGRIRFNTEEPKLYKFFSVRMPNALDGSIAISGLTEGGGEIPYITYSGAASSGTKDVATSQPVGPQNWFALKFTLERDDSDSSLGPSLNGWQVKALPGSIRQRILTVPVLLFDNEKDRAYQSYGYEGFARERLEQFKALARAGDSLLFQEINDNLVTEVIIDDWEFRQDGPPAPAGSLGGILTMVLRTTAEST
;
A
#
# COMPACT_ATOMS: atom_id res chain seq x y z
N MET A 1 -22.83 38.67 -24.96
CA MET A 1 -23.66 37.67 -25.69
C MET A 1 -24.83 37.34 -24.76
N ALA A 2 -26.07 37.50 -25.20
CA ALA A 2 -27.19 37.05 -24.40
C ALA A 2 -27.09 35.53 -24.24
N GLY A 3 -26.86 35.05 -23.03
CA GLY A 3 -26.79 33.63 -22.73
C GLY A 3 -28.12 32.95 -23.02
N THR A 4 -28.09 31.76 -23.59
CA THR A 4 -29.29 30.93 -23.71
C THR A 4 -29.68 30.44 -22.36
N LEU A 5 -30.88 30.77 -21.89
CA LEU A 5 -31.38 30.26 -20.61
C LEU A 5 -31.70 28.77 -20.70
N VAL A 6 -31.29 28.00 -19.71
CA VAL A 6 -31.54 26.58 -19.58
C VAL A 6 -32.63 26.36 -18.50
N ASN A 7 -33.41 25.31 -18.58
CA ASN A 7 -34.49 24.98 -17.65
C ASN A 7 -35.46 26.14 -17.38
N HIS A 8 -36.18 26.51 -18.39
CA HIS A 8 -37.18 27.56 -18.30
C HIS A 8 -38.56 26.97 -18.39
N ILE A 9 -39.40 27.44 -17.51
CA ILE A 9 -40.83 27.32 -17.73
C ILE A 9 -41.16 28.19 -18.92
N PRO A 10 -41.93 27.69 -19.91
CA PRO A 10 -42.43 28.51 -20.99
C PRO A 10 -43.22 29.67 -20.42
N TRP A 11 -42.62 30.84 -20.45
CA TRP A 11 -43.21 32.01 -19.86
C TRP A 11 -43.36 33.10 -20.95
N GLN A 12 -44.58 33.50 -21.17
CA GLN A 12 -44.89 34.53 -22.13
C GLN A 12 -45.45 35.75 -21.40
N LEU A 13 -44.74 36.84 -21.46
CA LEU A 13 -45.27 38.12 -21.05
C LEU A 13 -46.39 38.50 -22.04
N SER A 14 -47.63 38.36 -21.61
CA SER A 14 -48.75 38.72 -22.46
C SER A 14 -48.75 40.23 -22.74
N GLY A 15 -48.60 40.62 -24.00
CA GLY A 15 -48.64 42.00 -24.43
C GLY A 15 -47.30 42.68 -24.69
N ILE A 16 -46.19 41.99 -24.55
CA ILE A 16 -44.85 42.56 -24.72
C ILE A 16 -44.04 41.67 -25.65
N GLY A 17 -43.65 42.23 -26.74
CA GLY A 17 -42.68 41.78 -27.71
C GLY A 17 -42.56 40.29 -28.04
N SER A 18 -42.16 39.97 -29.23
CA SER A 18 -42.01 38.62 -29.78
C SER A 18 -40.67 37.99 -29.36
N GLY A 19 -40.27 38.09 -28.09
CA GLY A 19 -39.07 37.43 -27.62
C GLY A 19 -39.20 35.91 -27.69
N THR A 20 -38.17 35.23 -28.17
CA THR A 20 -38.13 33.76 -28.12
C THR A 20 -38.06 33.32 -26.64
N LEU A 21 -38.86 32.34 -26.29
CA LEU A 21 -38.84 31.75 -24.95
C LEU A 21 -37.41 31.50 -24.47
N GLY A 22 -37.06 32.01 -23.29
CA GLY A 22 -35.72 31.86 -22.72
C GLY A 22 -34.67 32.83 -23.28
N GLN A 23 -35.05 33.84 -24.04
CA GLN A 23 -34.16 34.94 -24.40
C GLN A 23 -34.69 36.25 -23.82
N TYR A 24 -33.85 36.97 -23.11
CA TYR A 24 -34.09 38.33 -22.72
C TYR A 24 -33.83 39.26 -23.91
N ASN A 25 -34.82 40.12 -24.21
CA ASN A 25 -34.65 41.16 -25.20
C ASN A 25 -34.65 42.51 -24.47
N PRO A 26 -33.49 43.16 -24.32
CA PRO A 26 -33.36 44.40 -23.54
C PRO A 26 -34.11 45.59 -24.21
N THR A 27 -34.62 45.43 -25.42
CA THR A 27 -35.40 46.47 -26.10
C THR A 27 -36.88 46.48 -25.72
N ASP A 28 -37.38 45.39 -25.15
CA ASP A 28 -38.82 45.27 -24.86
C ASP A 28 -39.17 45.69 -23.44
N LEU A 29 -38.39 45.27 -22.43
CA LEU A 29 -38.56 45.64 -21.02
C LEU A 29 -37.20 45.77 -20.30
N ASP A 30 -37.10 46.68 -19.37
CA ASP A 30 -35.89 46.97 -18.62
C ASP A 30 -35.96 46.31 -17.23
N TYR A 31 -35.43 45.09 -17.14
CA TYR A 31 -35.36 44.30 -15.90
C TYR A 31 -33.97 44.35 -15.28
N ASP A 32 -33.88 43.91 -13.99
CA ASP A 32 -32.62 43.76 -13.31
C ASP A 32 -32.07 42.33 -13.44
N TYR A 33 -32.96 41.32 -13.34
CA TYR A 33 -32.58 39.91 -13.36
C TYR A 33 -33.50 39.05 -14.19
N ALA A 34 -32.98 37.91 -14.65
CA ALA A 34 -33.78 36.78 -15.10
C ALA A 34 -33.40 35.52 -14.37
N ILE A 35 -34.36 34.79 -13.81
CA ILE A 35 -34.17 33.52 -13.08
C ILE A 35 -35.04 32.48 -13.73
N GLY A 36 -34.42 31.43 -14.28
CA GLY A 36 -35.14 30.41 -15.05
C GLY A 36 -35.98 31.00 -16.20
N GLY A 37 -35.53 32.09 -16.78
CA GLY A 37 -36.24 32.80 -17.87
C GLY A 37 -37.30 33.79 -17.38
N ILE A 38 -37.61 33.89 -16.11
CA ILE A 38 -38.58 34.82 -15.55
C ILE A 38 -37.85 36.13 -15.22
N PRO A 39 -38.23 37.29 -15.82
CA PRO A 39 -37.65 38.58 -15.51
C PRO A 39 -38.23 39.18 -14.23
N PHE A 40 -37.34 39.84 -13.45
CA PHE A 40 -37.68 40.50 -12.20
C PHE A 40 -37.04 41.88 -12.08
N VAL A 41 -37.69 42.76 -11.34
CA VAL A 41 -37.14 44.06 -10.95
C VAL A 41 -36.64 43.99 -9.51
N SER A 42 -35.49 44.59 -9.22
CA SER A 42 -34.89 44.60 -7.91
C SER A 42 -35.77 45.28 -6.85
N GLY A 43 -35.85 44.68 -5.69
CA GLY A 43 -36.41 45.27 -4.49
C GLY A 43 -35.50 46.29 -3.79
N ILE A 44 -34.24 46.41 -4.23
CA ILE A 44 -33.26 47.35 -3.69
C ILE A 44 -32.86 48.32 -4.78
N LYS A 45 -32.90 49.61 -4.49
CA LYS A 45 -32.51 50.70 -5.45
C LYS A 45 -31.07 51.16 -5.18
N ASP A 46 -30.14 50.26 -5.02
CA ASP A 46 -28.76 50.60 -4.74
C ASP A 46 -27.84 50.06 -5.84
N GLU A 47 -26.57 50.46 -5.85
CA GLU A 47 -25.58 50.01 -6.83
C GLU A 47 -25.34 48.47 -6.78
N ASN A 48 -25.63 47.84 -5.63
CA ASN A 48 -25.63 46.40 -5.45
C ASN A 48 -27.06 45.90 -5.17
N PRO A 49 -27.80 45.51 -6.20
CA PRO A 49 -29.19 45.11 -6.08
C PRO A 49 -29.44 43.76 -5.40
N TYR A 50 -28.39 43.01 -5.09
CA TYR A 50 -28.43 41.75 -4.32
C TYR A 50 -27.26 41.66 -3.37
N THR A 51 -27.38 40.80 -2.34
CA THR A 51 -26.28 40.50 -1.42
C THR A 51 -25.61 39.20 -1.85
N GLU A 52 -24.29 39.25 -2.03
CA GLU A 52 -23.47 38.09 -2.33
C GLU A 52 -22.63 37.71 -1.14
N ARG A 53 -22.54 36.43 -0.86
CA ARG A 53 -21.56 35.86 0.06
C ARG A 53 -20.98 34.58 -0.49
N MET A 54 -19.71 34.32 -0.23
CA MET A 54 -19.10 33.02 -0.43
C MET A 54 -19.28 32.18 0.82
N ALA A 55 -19.84 30.98 0.66
CA ALA A 55 -19.93 30.01 1.73
C ALA A 55 -19.14 28.77 1.35
N PRO A 56 -18.36 28.19 2.28
CA PRO A 56 -17.79 26.87 2.07
C PRO A 56 -18.93 25.89 1.89
N ILE A 57 -18.73 24.91 1.01
CA ILE A 57 -19.63 23.76 0.93
C ILE A 57 -19.62 23.13 2.32
N ARG A 58 -20.77 23.00 2.96
CA ARG A 58 -20.89 22.21 4.18
C ARG A 58 -20.62 20.76 3.79
N LYS A 59 -19.47 20.25 4.19
CA LYS A 59 -19.28 18.82 4.18
C LYS A 59 -20.10 18.23 5.29
N GLU A 60 -20.96 17.30 4.91
CA GLU A 60 -21.40 16.30 5.84
C GLU A 60 -20.13 15.53 6.27
N GLN A 61 -19.97 15.32 7.56
CA GLN A 61 -18.88 14.52 8.08
C GLN A 61 -19.09 13.09 7.58
N PHE A 62 -18.35 12.70 6.54
CA PHE A 62 -18.34 11.32 6.08
C PHE A 62 -17.58 10.40 7.03
N ASP A 63 -16.83 10.91 7.96
CA ASP A 63 -16.08 10.15 8.96
C ASP A 63 -16.91 9.89 10.23
N ASN A 64 -17.99 9.11 10.08
CA ASN A 64 -18.59 8.42 11.23
C ASN A 64 -17.71 7.27 11.76
N PHE A 65 -16.58 7.01 11.11
CA PHE A 65 -15.60 6.00 11.46
C PHE A 65 -14.27 6.64 11.88
N ALA A 66 -14.34 7.84 12.47
CA ALA A 66 -13.16 8.43 13.08
C ALA A 66 -12.63 7.47 14.15
N GLU A 67 -11.48 6.90 13.89
CA GLU A 67 -10.75 6.15 14.90
C GLU A 67 -10.40 7.08 16.08
N PRO A 68 -10.16 6.51 17.27
CA PRO A 68 -9.69 7.29 18.40
C PRO A 68 -8.43 8.08 18.00
N GLY A 69 -8.54 9.39 17.85
CA GLY A 69 -7.48 10.28 17.37
C GLY A 69 -7.77 11.01 16.05
N GLU A 70 -8.82 10.62 15.32
CA GLU A 70 -9.28 11.31 14.12
C GLU A 70 -10.48 12.21 14.40
N GLN A 71 -10.29 13.23 15.19
CA GLN A 71 -11.33 14.23 15.46
C GLN A 71 -11.14 15.44 14.55
N SER A 72 -12.22 15.85 13.88
CA SER A 72 -12.30 17.13 13.21
C SER A 72 -12.32 18.23 14.27
N LEU A 73 -11.18 18.85 14.50
CA LEU A 73 -11.07 20.02 15.35
C LEU A 73 -11.27 21.27 14.47
N ASP A 74 -12.29 22.06 14.78
CA ASP A 74 -12.55 23.39 14.16
C ASP A 74 -12.63 23.41 12.62
N GLY A 75 -13.24 22.37 12.02
CA GLY A 75 -13.40 22.29 10.56
C GLY A 75 -12.18 21.80 9.80
N TRP A 76 -11.12 21.40 10.50
CA TRP A 76 -9.97 20.72 9.92
C TRP A 76 -10.20 19.22 9.84
N TRP A 77 -9.81 18.64 8.72
CA TRP A 77 -9.69 17.20 8.59
C TRP A 77 -8.34 16.76 9.09
N LEU A 78 -8.34 15.72 9.90
CA LEU A 78 -7.16 15.21 10.56
C LEU A 78 -6.90 13.77 10.15
N ARG A 79 -5.65 13.46 9.82
CA ARG A 79 -5.15 12.10 9.67
C ARG A 79 -3.84 11.97 10.40
N SER A 80 -3.69 10.92 11.20
CA SER A 80 -2.46 10.65 11.95
C SER A 80 -2.12 9.18 11.96
N GLN A 81 -0.84 8.89 12.15
CA GLN A 81 -0.35 7.53 12.33
C GLN A 81 0.80 7.56 13.33
N SER A 82 0.74 6.70 14.35
CA SER A 82 1.74 6.61 15.42
C SER A 82 2.47 5.27 15.46
N THR A 83 2.12 4.33 14.60
CA THR A 83 2.80 3.04 14.46
C THR A 83 2.72 2.59 13.00
N PHE A 84 3.66 1.75 12.58
CA PHE A 84 3.82 1.34 11.18
C PHE A 84 3.78 -0.18 11.01
N THR A 85 3.45 -0.91 12.07
CA THR A 85 3.53 -2.38 12.13
C THR A 85 2.54 -3.11 11.20
N GLY A 86 1.58 -2.40 10.61
CA GLY A 86 0.65 -2.96 9.62
C GLY A 86 1.28 -3.29 8.26
N GLY A 87 2.52 -2.84 8.03
CA GLY A 87 3.28 -3.14 6.82
C GLY A 87 2.91 -2.30 5.60
N ALA A 88 3.58 -2.60 4.51
CA ALA A 88 3.45 -1.90 3.24
C ALA A 88 2.23 -2.33 2.41
N GLY A 89 2.00 -1.64 1.28
CA GLY A 89 1.05 -2.04 0.23
C GLY A 89 -0.32 -1.40 0.33
N VAL A 90 -0.51 -0.32 1.10
CA VAL A 90 -1.74 0.46 1.10
C VAL A 90 -1.66 1.58 0.06
N LEU A 91 -2.64 1.68 -0.83
CA LEU A 91 -2.69 2.76 -1.81
C LEU A 91 -3.26 4.04 -1.19
N TYR A 92 -4.37 3.93 -0.46
CA TYR A 92 -5.05 5.05 0.18
C TYR A 92 -5.00 4.90 1.70
N GLN A 93 -4.66 5.99 2.40
CA GLN A 93 -4.65 6.09 3.86
C GLN A 93 -6.06 6.45 4.38
N ASP A 94 -7.07 5.79 3.86
CA ASP A 94 -8.45 5.96 4.31
C ASP A 94 -8.77 4.96 5.41
N PRO A 95 -9.63 5.30 6.38
CA PRO A 95 -10.22 4.31 7.26
C PRO A 95 -11.13 3.44 6.40
N ASP A 96 -10.64 2.30 6.03
CA ASP A 96 -11.51 1.23 5.56
C ASP A 96 -12.15 0.58 6.79
N ASN A 97 -13.22 -0.17 6.63
CA ASN A 97 -13.91 -0.85 7.72
C ASN A 97 -13.05 -1.87 8.50
N ASP A 98 -11.76 -1.88 8.23
CA ASP A 98 -10.77 -2.74 8.85
C ASP A 98 -9.84 -1.90 9.73
N ASN A 99 -9.93 -2.05 11.06
CA ASN A 99 -9.18 -1.32 12.07
C ASN A 99 -7.65 -1.43 11.96
N GLN A 100 -7.15 -2.28 11.08
CA GLN A 100 -5.71 -2.50 10.87
C GLN A 100 -5.09 -1.58 9.82
N PHE A 101 -5.88 -0.84 9.05
CA PHE A 101 -5.37 0.08 8.03
C PHE A 101 -4.58 1.25 8.59
N ASN A 102 -4.84 1.65 9.82
CA ASN A 102 -4.17 2.77 10.47
C ASN A 102 -2.68 2.56 10.71
N TYR A 103 -2.22 1.31 10.68
CA TYR A 103 -0.82 0.95 10.91
C TYR A 103 -0.06 0.63 9.63
N ARG A 104 -0.73 0.71 8.48
CA ARG A 104 -0.14 0.43 7.16
C ARG A 104 0.41 1.69 6.51
N PHE A 105 1.27 1.48 5.53
CA PHE A 105 1.86 2.53 4.69
C PHE A 105 1.97 2.04 3.24
N ALA A 106 2.27 2.95 2.31
CA ALA A 106 2.34 2.56 0.90
C ALA A 106 3.59 1.75 0.60
N ASP A 107 4.75 2.27 1.00
CA ASP A 107 6.04 1.71 0.64
C ASP A 107 7.12 2.14 1.63
N SER A 108 8.14 1.30 1.79
CA SER A 108 9.32 1.63 2.59
C SER A 108 10.56 0.97 2.03
N LEU A 109 11.72 1.53 2.33
CA LEU A 109 13.01 0.97 1.98
C LEU A 109 14.04 1.36 3.04
N GLY A 110 14.78 0.38 3.55
CA GLY A 110 15.87 0.64 4.49
C GLY A 110 15.45 1.09 5.89
N VAL A 111 14.17 0.96 6.24
CA VAL A 111 13.64 1.29 7.57
C VAL A 111 12.99 0.10 8.24
N ASP A 112 13.02 0.06 9.57
CA ASP A 112 12.38 -0.96 10.41
C ASP A 112 11.06 -0.42 11.00
N PRO A 113 9.89 -0.86 10.49
CA PRO A 113 8.58 -0.41 10.95
C PRO A 113 7.98 -1.30 12.04
N TRP A 114 8.67 -2.33 12.52
CA TRP A 114 8.07 -3.43 13.28
C TRP A 114 7.99 -3.19 14.78
N GLU A 115 8.60 -2.15 15.28
CA GLU A 115 8.44 -1.70 16.65
C GLU A 115 7.29 -0.70 16.74
N ALA A 116 6.31 -0.98 17.61
CA ALA A 116 5.15 -0.11 17.78
C ALA A 116 5.57 1.29 18.25
N GLY A 117 5.12 2.31 17.52
CA GLY A 117 5.44 3.70 17.86
C GLY A 117 6.87 4.12 17.53
N ASN A 118 7.59 3.35 16.74
CA ASN A 118 8.98 3.64 16.40
C ASN A 118 9.31 3.21 14.96
N LEU A 119 9.85 4.11 14.17
CA LEU A 119 10.39 3.85 12.84
C LEU A 119 11.85 4.23 12.85
N THR A 120 12.73 3.27 12.59
CA THR A 120 14.19 3.45 12.61
C THR A 120 14.82 2.96 11.31
N LEU A 121 16.12 3.19 11.15
CA LEU A 121 16.88 2.60 10.06
C LEU A 121 17.17 1.12 10.31
N LEU A 122 17.19 0.32 9.25
CA LEU A 122 17.66 -1.06 9.28
C LEU A 122 19.18 -1.14 9.40
N ARG A 123 19.66 -2.31 9.86
CA ARG A 123 21.09 -2.62 9.84
C ARG A 123 21.59 -2.81 8.42
N ARG A 124 22.79 -2.32 8.16
CA ARG A 124 23.46 -2.45 6.87
C ARG A 124 23.90 -3.90 6.63
N SER A 125 23.84 -4.33 5.39
CA SER A 125 24.46 -5.59 4.94
C SER A 125 25.73 -5.29 4.15
N ILE A 126 26.81 -6.03 4.45
CA ILE A 126 28.08 -5.90 3.74
C ILE A 126 28.36 -7.14 2.90
N GLU A 127 29.01 -6.95 1.79
CA GLU A 127 29.58 -8.02 1.00
C GLU A 127 30.72 -8.67 1.77
N VAL A 128 30.64 -10.00 1.95
CA VAL A 128 31.70 -10.81 2.56
C VAL A 128 32.65 -11.33 1.47
N THR A 129 32.12 -11.66 0.32
CA THR A 129 32.88 -12.19 -0.82
C THR A 129 32.02 -12.07 -2.08
N SER A 130 32.59 -11.61 -3.18
CA SER A 130 31.96 -11.62 -4.52
C SER A 130 31.89 -13.02 -5.12
N THR A 131 30.99 -13.23 -6.04
CA THR A 131 30.87 -14.45 -6.86
C THR A 131 30.33 -14.15 -8.26
N THR A 132 30.74 -14.97 -9.23
CA THR A 132 30.16 -15.00 -10.58
C THR A 132 29.22 -16.19 -10.77
N ASN A 133 28.94 -16.95 -9.71
CA ASN A 133 28.05 -18.10 -9.75
C ASN A 133 26.57 -17.63 -9.89
N PRO A 134 25.79 -18.24 -10.80
CA PRO A 134 24.37 -17.94 -10.90
C PRO A 134 23.51 -18.48 -9.76
N LEU A 135 23.99 -19.47 -9.01
CA LEU A 135 23.27 -20.15 -7.92
C LEU A 135 24.14 -20.34 -6.68
N PRO A 136 24.65 -19.27 -6.07
CA PRO A 136 25.35 -19.36 -4.80
C PRO A 136 24.36 -19.71 -3.68
N LEU A 137 24.81 -20.54 -2.69
CA LEU A 137 23.97 -21.01 -1.60
C LEU A 137 24.58 -20.66 -0.24
N VAL A 138 23.74 -20.41 0.75
CA VAL A 138 24.13 -20.23 2.15
C VAL A 138 23.28 -21.09 3.08
N ARG A 139 23.90 -21.59 4.17
CA ARG A 139 23.23 -22.33 5.23
C ARG A 139 23.86 -22.01 6.59
N GLY A 140 23.08 -21.49 7.52
CA GLY A 140 23.54 -21.16 8.86
C GLY A 140 23.70 -22.39 9.75
N TYR A 141 24.60 -22.29 10.72
CA TYR A 141 24.73 -23.27 11.79
C TYR A 141 25.48 -22.68 12.98
N VAL A 142 25.28 -23.31 14.13
CA VAL A 142 26.07 -23.04 15.35
C VAL A 142 27.09 -24.15 15.45
N ASP A 143 28.36 -23.79 15.52
CA ASP A 143 29.41 -24.80 15.64
C ASP A 143 29.42 -25.45 17.04
N PRO A 144 30.12 -26.59 17.22
CA PRO A 144 30.16 -27.29 18.51
C PRO A 144 30.72 -26.46 19.67
N THR A 145 31.42 -25.37 19.39
CA THR A 145 31.96 -24.45 20.41
C THR A 145 31.03 -23.28 20.71
N GLY A 146 29.86 -23.22 20.08
CA GLY A 146 28.86 -22.15 20.23
C GLY A 146 29.13 -20.91 19.39
N VAL A 147 30.03 -20.98 18.42
CA VAL A 147 30.34 -19.85 17.55
C VAL A 147 29.35 -19.78 16.37
N ASP A 148 28.71 -18.61 16.20
CA ASP A 148 27.85 -18.35 15.07
C ASP A 148 28.62 -18.48 13.76
N SER A 149 28.06 -19.29 12.85
CA SER A 149 28.70 -19.67 11.59
C SER A 149 27.68 -19.84 10.48
N TYR A 150 28.16 -19.89 9.25
CA TYR A 150 27.39 -20.36 8.09
C TYR A 150 28.32 -21.04 7.10
N TRP A 151 27.76 -21.99 6.35
CA TRP A 151 28.38 -22.52 5.16
C TRP A 151 27.92 -21.74 3.94
N ARG A 152 28.85 -21.48 3.04
CA ARG A 152 28.54 -21.00 1.69
C ARG A 152 29.00 -22.02 0.66
N ALA A 153 28.19 -22.22 -0.37
CA ALA A 153 28.55 -22.96 -1.56
C ALA A 153 28.64 -22.02 -2.76
N ASP A 154 29.79 -22.00 -3.42
CA ASP A 154 30.10 -21.17 -4.56
C ASP A 154 30.67 -22.04 -5.68
N GLY A 155 29.81 -22.46 -6.61
CA GLY A 155 30.15 -23.47 -7.59
C GLY A 155 30.54 -24.79 -6.91
N ASN A 156 31.79 -25.23 -7.08
CA ASN A 156 32.31 -26.43 -6.43
C ASN A 156 32.92 -26.20 -5.05
N ASN A 157 33.01 -24.95 -4.60
CA ASN A 157 33.63 -24.60 -3.31
C ASN A 157 32.62 -24.61 -2.18
N LEU A 158 32.92 -25.31 -1.10
CA LEU A 158 32.22 -25.23 0.19
C LEU A 158 33.16 -24.61 1.21
N VAL A 159 32.72 -23.50 1.82
CA VAL A 159 33.50 -22.74 2.79
C VAL A 159 32.68 -22.50 4.04
N LYS A 160 33.28 -22.72 5.22
CA LYS A 160 32.74 -22.29 6.50
C LYS A 160 33.14 -20.84 6.76
N HIS A 161 32.21 -20.02 7.17
CA HIS A 161 32.45 -18.65 7.64
C HIS A 161 32.05 -18.49 9.10
N THR A 162 32.90 -17.80 9.85
CA THR A 162 32.64 -17.33 11.21
C THR A 162 32.81 -15.81 11.28
N GLN A 163 32.58 -15.22 12.43
CA GLN A 163 32.91 -13.81 12.66
C GLN A 163 34.42 -13.54 12.48
N ALA A 164 35.27 -14.49 12.84
CA ALA A 164 36.73 -14.35 12.86
C ALA A 164 37.39 -14.64 11.49
N GLY A 165 36.73 -15.38 10.59
CA GLY A 165 37.32 -15.71 9.31
C GLY A 165 36.63 -16.87 8.60
N SER A 166 37.28 -17.41 7.56
CA SER A 166 36.75 -18.47 6.71
C SER A 166 37.69 -19.67 6.59
N THR A 167 37.11 -20.85 6.45
CA THR A 167 37.84 -22.11 6.25
C THR A 167 37.27 -22.87 5.07
N SER A 168 38.11 -23.17 4.07
CA SER A 168 37.71 -23.98 2.92
C SER A 168 37.55 -25.45 3.33
N ILE A 169 36.42 -26.06 2.96
CA ILE A 169 36.12 -27.47 3.24
C ILE A 169 36.27 -28.31 1.98
N VAL A 170 35.75 -27.81 0.87
CA VAL A 170 35.81 -28.44 -0.47
C VAL A 170 36.18 -27.37 -1.48
N ALA A 171 37.10 -27.71 -2.40
CA ALA A 171 37.53 -26.78 -3.45
C ALA A 171 37.57 -27.45 -4.84
N ALA A 172 37.08 -28.69 -4.97
CA ALA A 172 37.14 -29.47 -6.22
C ALA A 172 35.89 -30.34 -6.42
N GLY A 173 35.64 -30.75 -7.66
CA GLY A 173 34.52 -31.60 -8.05
C GLY A 173 33.46 -30.86 -8.85
N ALA A 174 32.28 -31.45 -8.98
CA ALA A 174 31.14 -30.85 -9.66
C ALA A 174 30.54 -29.71 -8.80
N SER A 175 29.78 -28.80 -9.42
CA SER A 175 29.10 -27.71 -8.69
C SER A 175 28.10 -28.25 -7.69
N ILE A 176 28.03 -27.62 -6.51
CA ILE A 176 27.08 -27.91 -5.45
C ILE A 176 25.72 -27.35 -5.88
N ALA A 177 24.75 -28.24 -6.02
CA ALA A 177 23.39 -27.89 -6.45
C ALA A 177 22.44 -27.62 -5.28
N SER A 178 22.71 -28.22 -4.11
CA SER A 178 21.88 -28.07 -2.91
C SER A 178 22.74 -28.21 -1.65
N LEU A 179 22.42 -27.41 -0.64
CA LEU A 179 23.14 -27.34 0.63
C LEU A 179 22.15 -27.38 1.79
N SER A 180 22.39 -28.27 2.75
CA SER A 180 21.60 -28.44 3.98
C SER A 180 22.49 -28.58 5.20
N SER A 181 21.89 -28.49 6.40
CA SER A 181 22.58 -28.67 7.66
C SER A 181 21.69 -29.36 8.69
N SER A 182 22.33 -30.16 9.57
CA SER A 182 21.67 -30.76 10.73
C SER A 182 22.61 -30.74 11.93
N GLY A 183 22.36 -29.88 12.89
CA GLY A 183 23.29 -29.60 13.95
C GLY A 183 24.66 -29.15 13.40
N ALA A 184 25.75 -29.76 13.84
CA ALA A 184 27.09 -29.45 13.32
C ALA A 184 27.43 -30.14 11.99
N ARG A 185 26.51 -30.85 11.38
CA ARG A 185 26.72 -31.55 10.11
C ARG A 185 26.28 -30.71 8.93
N TYR A 186 27.12 -30.66 7.91
CA TYR A 186 26.72 -30.15 6.60
C TYR A 186 26.40 -31.30 5.66
N LEU A 187 25.47 -31.07 4.75
CA LEU A 187 25.12 -31.94 3.64
C LEU A 187 25.09 -31.14 2.37
N PHE A 188 25.58 -31.71 1.29
CA PHE A 188 25.40 -31.12 -0.02
C PHE A 188 25.20 -32.19 -1.10
N ALA A 189 24.51 -31.82 -2.16
CA ALA A 189 24.33 -32.67 -3.32
C ALA A 189 24.97 -32.02 -4.55
N ARG A 190 25.61 -32.88 -5.35
CA ARG A 190 26.19 -32.57 -6.66
C ARG A 190 25.69 -33.58 -7.69
N SER A 191 25.99 -33.34 -8.96
CA SER A 191 25.64 -34.31 -10.01
C SER A 191 26.32 -35.67 -9.85
N ASP A 192 27.41 -35.76 -9.11
CA ASP A 192 28.21 -36.98 -8.89
C ASP A 192 27.92 -37.66 -7.53
N GLY A 193 26.97 -37.15 -6.74
CA GLY A 193 26.54 -37.79 -5.50
C GLY A 193 26.12 -36.86 -4.39
N VAL A 194 25.88 -37.44 -3.23
CA VAL A 194 25.52 -36.76 -1.98
C VAL A 194 26.68 -36.93 -0.99
N PHE A 195 27.00 -35.87 -0.29
CA PHE A 195 28.13 -35.77 0.63
C PHE A 195 27.69 -35.18 1.98
N PHE A 196 28.35 -35.59 3.03
CA PHE A 196 28.18 -35.00 4.35
C PHE A 196 29.52 -34.90 5.09
N GLY A 197 29.57 -34.03 6.07
CA GLY A 197 30.71 -33.90 6.96
C GLY A 197 30.32 -33.26 8.27
N LEU A 198 31.25 -33.24 9.20
CA LEU A 198 31.09 -32.64 10.51
C LEU A 198 31.97 -31.40 10.61
N ASP A 199 31.38 -30.26 10.89
CA ASP A 199 32.06 -28.96 11.02
C ASP A 199 33.03 -28.69 9.85
N THR A 200 34.34 -28.67 10.08
CA THR A 200 35.37 -28.44 9.06
C THR A 200 36.02 -29.72 8.53
N ALA A 201 35.55 -30.90 8.96
CA ALA A 201 36.06 -32.16 8.49
C ALA A 201 35.82 -32.37 6.98
N ALA A 202 36.72 -33.12 6.33
CA ALA A 202 36.54 -33.47 4.93
C ALA A 202 35.24 -34.26 4.72
N PRO A 203 34.53 -34.04 3.58
CA PRO A 203 33.26 -34.70 3.32
C PRO A 203 33.42 -36.18 3.06
N THR A 204 32.45 -36.94 3.56
CA THR A 204 32.27 -38.36 3.24
C THR A 204 31.18 -38.46 2.17
N GLN A 205 31.45 -39.24 1.12
CA GLN A 205 30.47 -39.50 0.06
C GLN A 205 29.48 -40.59 0.53
N LEU A 206 28.17 -40.24 0.54
CA LEU A 206 27.09 -41.18 0.88
C LEU A 206 26.64 -41.99 -0.34
N THR A 207 26.58 -41.38 -1.50
CA THR A 207 26.27 -42.12 -2.74
C THR A 207 27.10 -41.59 -3.89
N ASN A 208 27.48 -42.50 -4.79
CA ASN A 208 28.24 -42.23 -6.02
C ASN A 208 27.37 -42.29 -7.26
N SER A 209 26.06 -42.33 -7.13
CA SER A 209 25.13 -42.31 -8.26
C SER A 209 25.10 -40.96 -8.95
N ALA A 210 24.96 -40.97 -10.27
CA ALA A 210 24.70 -39.75 -11.03
C ALA A 210 23.30 -39.18 -10.67
N LEU A 211 23.26 -37.89 -10.37
CA LEU A 211 22.05 -37.17 -9.95
C LEU A 211 21.70 -36.07 -10.95
N THR A 212 20.40 -35.88 -11.18
CA THR A 212 19.87 -34.81 -12.06
C THR A 212 19.14 -33.79 -11.23
N SER A 213 19.62 -32.53 -11.21
CA SER A 213 19.03 -31.43 -10.42
C SER A 213 18.72 -31.84 -8.97
N PRO A 214 19.70 -32.35 -8.22
CA PRO A 214 19.44 -32.91 -6.91
C PRO A 214 19.11 -31.81 -5.89
N VAL A 215 18.15 -32.12 -5.00
CA VAL A 215 17.89 -31.37 -3.78
C VAL A 215 18.11 -32.31 -2.60
N VAL A 216 18.82 -31.84 -1.57
CA VAL A 216 19.07 -32.59 -0.35
C VAL A 216 18.65 -31.78 0.86
N GLU A 217 17.97 -32.44 1.81
CA GLU A 217 17.62 -31.83 3.10
C GLU A 217 17.68 -32.87 4.21
N ALA A 218 18.20 -32.46 5.36
CA ALA A 218 18.17 -33.27 6.57
C ALA A 218 16.90 -32.94 7.36
N VAL A 219 15.99 -33.89 7.45
CA VAL A 219 14.69 -33.72 8.10
C VAL A 219 14.38 -34.92 9.00
N LYS A 220 13.94 -34.69 10.23
CA LYS A 220 13.53 -35.74 11.17
C LYS A 220 14.56 -36.91 11.27
N ASP A 221 15.83 -36.56 11.46
CA ASP A 221 16.97 -37.49 11.52
C ASP A 221 17.17 -38.35 10.26
N ARG A 222 16.66 -37.89 9.12
CA ARG A 222 16.78 -38.54 7.82
C ARG A 222 17.42 -37.61 6.81
N ILE A 223 18.00 -38.22 5.81
CA ILE A 223 18.48 -37.49 4.63
C ILE A 223 17.52 -37.79 3.48
N ILE A 224 16.80 -36.80 3.05
CA ILE A 224 15.92 -36.88 1.88
C ILE A 224 16.66 -36.29 0.69
N VAL A 225 16.69 -37.03 -0.40
CA VAL A 225 17.36 -36.64 -1.65
C VAL A 225 16.38 -36.77 -2.78
N THR A 226 16.36 -35.81 -3.67
CA THR A 226 15.62 -35.91 -4.93
C THR A 226 16.59 -35.96 -6.10
N SER A 227 16.22 -36.67 -7.14
CA SER A 227 16.92 -36.68 -8.43
C SER A 227 15.91 -36.87 -9.56
N ALA A 228 15.93 -35.96 -10.52
CA ALA A 228 14.91 -35.89 -11.57
C ALA A 228 13.49 -35.86 -10.94
N ASN A 229 12.62 -36.83 -11.26
CA ASN A 229 11.26 -36.96 -10.74
C ASN A 229 11.14 -37.93 -9.54
N SER A 230 12.26 -38.40 -8.98
CA SER A 230 12.25 -39.41 -7.91
C SER A 230 12.73 -38.85 -6.58
N VAL A 231 12.21 -39.43 -5.48
CA VAL A 231 12.54 -39.11 -4.08
C VAL A 231 13.17 -40.34 -3.45
N TYR A 232 14.26 -40.13 -2.73
CA TYR A 232 15.04 -41.17 -2.05
C TYR A 232 15.22 -40.82 -0.57
N GLN A 233 15.31 -41.83 0.27
CA GLN A 233 15.67 -41.70 1.66
C GLN A 233 17.04 -42.32 1.88
N LEU A 234 17.97 -41.56 2.44
CA LEU A 234 19.31 -42.02 2.86
C LEU A 234 19.46 -41.93 4.38
N THR A 235 20.43 -42.64 4.89
CA THR A 235 20.95 -42.51 6.26
C THR A 235 22.41 -42.13 6.21
N TYR A 236 22.99 -41.69 7.32
CA TYR A 236 24.42 -41.38 7.41
C TYR A 236 25.33 -42.62 7.26
N ALA A 237 24.73 -43.82 7.29
CA ALA A 237 25.43 -45.09 7.02
C ALA A 237 25.29 -45.55 5.55
N SER A 238 24.52 -44.84 4.72
CA SER A 238 24.37 -45.18 3.31
C SER A 238 25.70 -44.99 2.57
N VAL A 239 26.12 -46.01 1.82
CA VAL A 239 27.34 -45.96 1.00
C VAL A 239 27.09 -46.63 -0.35
N GLY A 240 27.56 -46.00 -1.42
CA GLY A 240 27.52 -46.56 -2.76
C GLY A 240 26.32 -46.08 -3.61
N ALA A 241 25.57 -47.03 -4.21
CA ALA A 241 24.44 -46.69 -5.08
C ALA A 241 23.23 -46.12 -4.30
N LEU A 242 22.41 -45.32 -4.98
CA LEU A 242 21.11 -44.90 -4.41
C LEU A 242 20.25 -46.12 -4.08
N PRO A 243 19.53 -46.10 -2.96
CA PRO A 243 18.53 -47.13 -2.66
C PRO A 243 17.34 -47.05 -3.66
N ALA A 244 16.38 -47.96 -3.51
CA ALA A 244 15.14 -47.84 -4.28
C ALA A 244 14.44 -46.52 -3.96
N ALA A 245 13.85 -45.88 -4.97
CA ALA A 245 13.09 -44.64 -4.78
C ALA A 245 11.88 -44.90 -3.86
N VAL A 246 11.68 -44.02 -2.91
CA VAL A 246 10.49 -43.99 -2.04
C VAL A 246 9.26 -43.61 -2.85
N TYR A 247 9.46 -42.70 -3.80
CA TYR A 247 8.40 -42.21 -4.68
C TYR A 247 9.02 -41.76 -6.00
N THR A 248 8.33 -42.04 -7.09
CA THR A 248 8.65 -41.53 -8.42
C THR A 248 7.38 -40.89 -8.99
N HIS A 249 7.46 -39.61 -9.33
CA HIS A 249 6.36 -38.89 -9.94
C HIS A 249 6.03 -39.45 -11.34
N GLN A 250 4.72 -39.54 -11.67
CA GLN A 250 4.29 -40.14 -12.94
C GLN A 250 4.72 -39.36 -14.17
N ASP A 251 4.80 -38.03 -14.06
CA ASP A 251 5.30 -37.17 -15.12
C ASP A 251 6.84 -37.17 -15.13
N PRO A 252 7.48 -37.64 -16.21
CA PRO A 252 8.95 -37.66 -16.32
C PRO A 252 9.56 -36.26 -16.44
N SER A 253 8.77 -35.24 -16.81
CA SER A 253 9.21 -33.85 -16.87
C SER A 253 9.26 -33.18 -15.49
N TRP A 254 8.68 -33.83 -14.47
CA TRP A 254 8.64 -33.32 -13.11
C TRP A 254 10.03 -33.08 -12.53
N ARG A 255 10.18 -31.94 -11.82
CA ARG A 255 11.42 -31.58 -11.11
C ARG A 255 11.10 -31.15 -9.69
N TRP A 256 11.75 -31.76 -8.73
CA TRP A 256 11.68 -31.36 -7.35
C TRP A 256 12.53 -30.12 -7.10
N ARG A 257 12.00 -29.17 -6.30
CA ARG A 257 12.62 -27.86 -6.07
C ARG A 257 13.06 -27.64 -4.65
N SER A 258 12.27 -28.08 -3.68
CA SER A 258 12.51 -27.78 -2.26
C SER A 258 11.92 -28.85 -1.38
N ILE A 259 12.58 -29.08 -0.24
CA ILE A 259 12.17 -30.02 0.80
C ILE A 259 12.13 -29.23 2.12
N THR A 260 11.10 -29.45 2.94
CA THR A 260 11.02 -28.85 4.27
C THR A 260 10.40 -29.81 5.28
N ASP A 261 10.78 -29.66 6.54
CA ASP A 261 10.19 -30.38 7.65
C ASP A 261 8.86 -29.72 8.06
N GLY A 262 7.88 -30.49 8.44
CA GLY A 262 6.64 -30.02 9.03
C GLY A 262 6.37 -30.72 10.36
N PRO A 263 5.31 -30.36 11.08
CA PRO A 263 5.05 -30.88 12.42
C PRO A 263 4.85 -32.41 12.42
N THR A 264 4.05 -32.91 11.49
CA THR A 264 3.69 -34.34 11.36
C THR A 264 4.22 -35.00 10.10
N SER A 265 4.54 -34.22 9.08
CA SER A 265 4.85 -34.68 7.72
C SER A 265 6.10 -33.98 7.17
N ILE A 266 6.66 -34.52 6.12
CA ILE A 266 7.71 -33.89 5.32
C ILE A 266 7.06 -33.38 4.02
N TYR A 267 7.36 -32.17 3.63
CA TYR A 267 6.81 -31.55 2.43
C TYR A 267 7.89 -31.42 1.36
N ILE A 268 7.55 -31.81 0.15
CA ILE A 268 8.44 -31.72 -1.00
C ILE A 268 7.68 -31.02 -2.14
N ALA A 269 8.18 -29.89 -2.58
CA ALA A 269 7.61 -29.13 -3.69
C ALA A 269 8.29 -29.44 -5.00
N GLY A 270 7.52 -29.45 -6.07
CA GLY A 270 8.03 -29.65 -7.42
C GLY A 270 7.12 -29.06 -8.49
N ASP A 271 7.58 -29.12 -9.72
CA ASP A 271 6.86 -28.63 -10.90
C ASP A 271 7.17 -29.42 -12.16
N SER A 272 6.28 -29.31 -13.16
CA SER A 272 6.46 -29.79 -14.53
C SER A 272 6.70 -28.66 -15.54
N GLY A 273 6.96 -27.45 -15.05
CA GLY A 273 7.11 -26.22 -15.86
C GLY A 273 5.80 -25.43 -16.01
N THR A 274 4.64 -26.05 -15.90
CA THR A 274 3.32 -25.40 -15.97
C THR A 274 2.48 -25.59 -14.71
N THR A 275 2.59 -26.74 -14.08
CA THR A 275 1.90 -27.10 -12.84
C THR A 275 2.90 -27.27 -11.73
N SER A 276 2.61 -26.72 -10.56
CA SER A 276 3.47 -26.84 -9.39
C SER A 276 2.65 -27.30 -8.19
N GLN A 277 3.20 -28.24 -7.42
CA GLN A 277 2.50 -28.88 -6.29
C GLN A 277 3.43 -29.09 -5.10
N ILE A 278 2.83 -29.15 -3.92
CA ILE A 278 3.47 -29.61 -2.69
C ILE A 278 2.94 -30.99 -2.34
N HIS A 279 3.83 -31.94 -2.24
CA HIS A 279 3.55 -33.31 -1.88
C HIS A 279 3.86 -33.55 -0.42
N LYS A 280 2.98 -34.31 0.26
CA LYS A 280 3.09 -34.69 1.65
C LYS A 280 3.61 -36.11 1.77
N PHE A 281 4.58 -36.29 2.67
CA PHE A 281 5.15 -37.59 3.00
C PHE A 281 5.09 -37.79 4.52
N ALA A 282 4.66 -38.97 4.95
CA ALA A 282 4.64 -39.36 6.35
C ALA A 282 5.73 -40.41 6.62
N VAL A 283 6.24 -40.40 7.85
CA VAL A 283 7.07 -41.49 8.36
C VAL A 283 6.15 -42.51 9.01
N VAL A 284 6.06 -43.67 8.42
CA VAL A 284 5.25 -44.80 8.92
C VAL A 284 6.15 -45.92 9.45
N ASP A 285 5.72 -46.64 10.47
CA ASP A 285 6.42 -47.82 10.95
C ASP A 285 6.03 -49.03 10.08
N GLU A 286 6.99 -49.64 9.42
CA GLU A 286 6.83 -50.87 8.68
C GLU A 286 7.72 -51.96 9.29
N ALA A 287 7.13 -52.87 10.02
CA ALA A 287 7.80 -53.98 10.71
C ALA A 287 8.93 -53.52 11.66
N GLY A 288 8.70 -52.43 12.43
CA GLY A 288 9.68 -51.87 13.35
C GLY A 288 10.73 -50.94 12.71
N LEU A 289 10.58 -50.66 11.40
CA LEU A 289 11.45 -49.73 10.67
C LEU A 289 10.66 -48.52 10.22
N PRO A 290 11.04 -47.31 10.60
CA PRO A 290 10.37 -46.09 10.18
C PRO A 290 10.75 -45.77 8.73
N VAL A 291 9.79 -45.85 7.81
CA VAL A 291 9.93 -45.69 6.37
C VAL A 291 9.14 -44.43 5.92
N LEU A 292 9.72 -43.68 4.98
CA LEU A 292 9.05 -42.56 4.37
C LEU A 292 8.04 -43.06 3.33
N ARG A 293 6.79 -42.56 3.42
CA ARG A 293 5.71 -42.89 2.48
C ARG A 293 5.05 -41.63 1.93
N TRP A 294 4.83 -41.60 0.64
CA TRP A 294 4.01 -40.57 0.02
C TRP A 294 2.54 -40.74 0.42
N THR A 295 1.91 -39.66 0.87
CA THR A 295 0.52 -39.67 1.36
C THR A 295 -0.43 -38.88 0.47
N GLY A 296 0.09 -38.02 -0.41
CA GLY A 296 -0.74 -37.24 -1.34
C GLY A 296 -0.16 -35.91 -1.70
N VAL A 297 -0.91 -35.18 -2.54
CA VAL A 297 -0.68 -33.77 -2.85
C VAL A 297 -1.47 -32.95 -1.85
N THR A 298 -0.82 -32.02 -1.16
CA THR A 298 -1.44 -31.19 -0.12
C THR A 298 -1.75 -29.76 -0.61
N ALA A 299 -1.05 -29.27 -1.63
CA ALA A 299 -1.34 -27.99 -2.25
C ALA A 299 -0.97 -28.00 -3.75
N THR A 300 -1.79 -27.35 -4.57
CA THR A 300 -1.53 -27.11 -5.99
C THR A 300 -1.58 -25.62 -6.24
N MET A 301 -0.54 -25.07 -6.88
CA MET A 301 -0.49 -23.65 -7.21
C MET A 301 -1.36 -23.32 -8.41
N PRO A 302 -1.79 -22.06 -8.55
CA PRO A 302 -2.44 -21.57 -9.76
C PRO A 302 -1.61 -21.86 -11.02
N ALA A 303 -2.27 -22.00 -12.16
CA ALA A 303 -1.58 -22.30 -13.42
C ALA A 303 -0.53 -21.24 -13.76
N GLY A 304 0.67 -21.68 -14.09
CA GLY A 304 1.82 -20.82 -14.41
C GLY A 304 2.55 -20.24 -13.19
N GLU A 305 2.11 -20.54 -11.99
CA GLU A 305 2.83 -20.22 -10.76
C GLU A 305 3.70 -21.40 -10.35
N ILE A 306 5.02 -21.20 -10.34
CA ILE A 306 6.03 -22.23 -10.13
C ILE A 306 6.71 -22.01 -8.77
N ILE A 307 6.62 -23.02 -7.90
CA ILE A 307 7.30 -23.00 -6.60
C ILE A 307 8.81 -23.10 -6.82
N ARG A 308 9.56 -22.23 -6.14
CA ARG A 308 11.02 -22.27 -6.09
C ARG A 308 11.53 -22.79 -4.76
N THR A 309 10.92 -22.34 -3.67
CA THR A 309 11.32 -22.73 -2.31
C THR A 309 10.10 -22.81 -1.42
N ILE A 310 10.06 -23.79 -0.54
CA ILE A 310 9.12 -23.89 0.57
C ILE A 310 9.90 -23.96 1.88
N TYR A 311 9.34 -23.38 2.95
CA TYR A 311 9.94 -23.40 4.25
C TYR A 311 8.86 -23.46 5.34
N SER A 312 8.84 -24.53 6.10
CA SER A 312 7.95 -24.67 7.25
C SER A 312 8.56 -24.01 8.49
N TYR A 313 7.76 -23.26 9.22
CA TYR A 313 8.22 -22.48 10.36
C TYR A 313 7.24 -22.58 11.53
N ILE A 314 7.79 -22.74 12.76
CA ILE A 314 7.05 -22.86 14.04
C ILE A 314 6.01 -24.02 14.00
N GLY A 315 6.10 -24.93 13.05
CA GLY A 315 5.18 -26.06 12.93
C GLY A 315 3.75 -25.72 12.48
N THR A 316 3.44 -24.45 12.25
CA THR A 316 2.11 -23.98 11.83
C THR A 316 2.14 -23.29 10.47
N PHE A 317 3.18 -22.55 10.19
CA PHE A 317 3.27 -21.77 8.96
C PHE A 317 4.15 -22.45 7.92
N ILE A 318 3.83 -22.22 6.67
CA ILE A 318 4.66 -22.55 5.53
C ILE A 318 4.79 -21.35 4.59
N GLY A 319 6.02 -20.89 4.38
CA GLY A 319 6.34 -19.91 3.36
C GLY A 319 6.49 -20.61 2.00
N ILE A 320 5.89 -20.03 0.95
CA ILE A 320 5.92 -20.53 -0.41
C ILE A 320 6.42 -19.41 -1.33
N ALA A 321 7.68 -19.52 -1.73
CA ALA A 321 8.29 -18.61 -2.70
C ALA A 321 8.10 -19.15 -4.12
N THR A 322 7.60 -18.32 -5.00
CA THR A 322 7.23 -18.70 -6.37
C THR A 322 7.83 -17.73 -7.40
N ASN A 323 7.72 -18.07 -8.68
CA ASN A 323 8.09 -17.18 -9.78
C ASN A 323 7.19 -15.94 -9.90
N LYS A 324 6.07 -15.88 -9.16
CA LYS A 324 5.14 -14.74 -9.14
C LYS A 324 5.29 -13.87 -7.90
N GLY A 325 5.76 -14.44 -6.80
CA GLY A 325 5.89 -13.75 -5.53
C GLY A 325 5.91 -14.69 -4.35
N PHE A 326 5.38 -14.21 -3.22
CA PHE A 326 5.42 -14.94 -1.97
C PHE A 326 4.02 -15.14 -1.38
N ARG A 327 3.78 -16.34 -0.86
CA ARG A 327 2.57 -16.72 -0.13
C ARG A 327 2.91 -17.26 1.24
N VAL A 328 2.03 -17.07 2.19
CA VAL A 328 2.03 -17.79 3.47
C VAL A 328 0.88 -18.77 3.48
N GLY A 329 1.15 -19.99 3.88
CA GLY A 329 0.15 -21.01 4.15
C GLY A 329 0.19 -21.44 5.61
N GLU A 330 -0.89 -22.06 6.06
CA GLU A 330 -1.03 -22.67 7.36
C GLU A 330 -1.11 -24.18 7.20
N ILE A 331 -0.47 -24.91 8.11
CA ILE A 331 -0.48 -26.37 8.18
C ILE A 331 -1.52 -26.76 9.22
N ASP A 332 -2.56 -27.48 8.81
CA ASP A 332 -3.61 -27.95 9.70
C ASP A 332 -3.17 -29.17 10.54
N GLY A 333 -4.04 -29.63 11.45
CA GLY A 333 -3.77 -30.79 12.31
C GLY A 333 -3.56 -32.11 11.56
N ASN A 334 -4.02 -32.21 10.31
CA ASN A 334 -3.83 -33.37 9.43
C ASN A 334 -2.54 -33.26 8.60
N GLY A 335 -1.86 -32.11 8.67
CA GLY A 335 -0.71 -31.80 7.84
C GLY A 335 -1.07 -31.35 6.42
N ASP A 336 -2.30 -30.89 6.20
CA ASP A 336 -2.69 -30.30 4.93
C ASP A 336 -2.43 -28.80 4.92
N ILE A 337 -2.11 -28.24 3.75
CA ILE A 337 -1.68 -26.87 3.60
C ILE A 337 -2.80 -26.04 3.00
N LEU A 338 -3.21 -24.98 3.73
CA LEU A 338 -4.07 -23.92 3.23
C LEU A 338 -3.21 -22.67 3.01
N TYR A 339 -3.06 -22.21 1.79
CA TYR A 339 -2.26 -21.02 1.48
C TYR A 339 -3.13 -19.82 1.12
N GLY A 340 -2.64 -18.62 1.49
CA GLY A 340 -3.27 -17.33 1.21
C GLY A 340 -2.93 -16.76 -0.17
N PRO A 341 -3.40 -15.53 -0.46
CA PRO A 341 -3.04 -14.79 -1.67
C PRO A 341 -1.55 -14.45 -1.70
N LEU A 342 -1.07 -13.95 -2.85
CA LEU A 342 0.25 -13.34 -2.95
C LEU A 342 0.29 -12.10 -2.04
N LEU A 343 1.33 -12.00 -1.21
CA LEU A 343 1.56 -10.86 -0.33
C LEU A 343 2.27 -9.73 -1.07
N PHE A 344 3.27 -10.09 -1.86
CA PHE A 344 4.03 -9.19 -2.73
C PHE A 344 4.52 -9.94 -3.96
N GLU A 345 4.73 -9.20 -5.05
CA GLU A 345 4.97 -9.73 -6.39
C GLU A 345 6.18 -9.02 -7.04
N PRO A 346 7.43 -9.35 -6.65
CA PRO A 346 8.61 -8.83 -7.33
C PRO A 346 8.64 -9.32 -8.78
N THR A 347 9.24 -8.54 -9.67
CA THR A 347 9.24 -8.76 -11.12
C THR A 347 9.65 -10.19 -11.53
N PHE A 348 10.65 -10.76 -10.89
CA PHE A 348 11.13 -12.13 -11.17
C PHE A 348 10.77 -13.15 -10.07
N GLY A 349 9.85 -12.79 -9.16
CA GLY A 349 9.40 -13.64 -8.06
C GLY A 349 10.37 -13.74 -6.90
N CYS A 350 10.17 -14.76 -6.07
CA CYS A 350 10.88 -14.97 -4.81
C CYS A 350 11.65 -16.27 -4.78
N THR A 351 12.72 -16.30 -3.94
CA THR A 351 13.51 -17.48 -3.61
C THR A 351 13.96 -17.39 -2.16
N GLY A 352 14.61 -18.42 -1.65
CA GLY A 352 15.22 -18.42 -0.30
C GLY A 352 14.27 -17.89 0.78
N ILE A 353 14.03 -18.69 1.80
CA ILE A 353 13.17 -18.32 2.93
C ILE A 353 13.89 -18.70 4.22
N VAL A 354 13.83 -17.85 5.24
CA VAL A 354 14.27 -18.17 6.59
C VAL A 354 13.33 -17.54 7.61
N GLY A 355 13.11 -18.23 8.73
CA GLY A 355 12.29 -17.74 9.84
C GLY A 355 13.13 -17.46 11.09
N ASN A 356 12.76 -16.43 11.82
CA ASN A 356 13.27 -16.15 13.16
C ASN A 356 12.23 -15.37 13.96
N ASP A 357 12.00 -15.75 15.23
CA ASP A 357 10.96 -15.17 16.08
C ASP A 357 9.58 -15.23 15.39
N ARG A 358 8.88 -14.13 15.23
CA ARG A 358 7.59 -14.04 14.56
C ARG A 358 7.69 -13.70 13.07
N PHE A 359 8.90 -13.59 12.53
CA PHE A 359 9.13 -13.13 11.17
C PHE A 359 9.61 -14.21 10.21
N MET A 360 9.27 -14.04 8.94
CA MET A 360 9.92 -14.71 7.81
C MET A 360 10.62 -13.68 6.92
N TRP A 361 11.87 -13.97 6.54
CA TRP A 361 12.58 -13.22 5.49
C TRP A 361 12.57 -14.01 4.20
N VAL A 362 12.32 -13.31 3.12
CA VAL A 362 12.14 -13.90 1.80
C VAL A 362 13.01 -13.14 0.80
N GLY A 363 13.86 -13.85 0.09
CA GLY A 363 14.69 -13.29 -0.96
C GLY A 363 13.86 -12.98 -2.21
N SER A 364 14.00 -11.77 -2.75
CA SER A 364 13.44 -11.40 -4.05
C SER A 364 14.46 -11.60 -5.16
N GLN A 365 13.99 -11.98 -6.35
CA GLN A 365 14.86 -11.99 -7.53
C GLN A 365 15.14 -10.57 -8.00
N GLU A 366 14.19 -9.67 -7.77
CA GLU A 366 14.31 -8.24 -7.97
C GLU A 366 13.38 -7.58 -6.97
N ALA A 367 13.85 -6.58 -6.22
CA ALA A 367 13.01 -5.75 -5.37
C ALA A 367 12.27 -4.72 -6.23
N HIS A 368 11.26 -4.09 -5.65
CA HIS A 368 10.54 -2.99 -6.30
C HIS A 368 11.53 -1.91 -6.78
N ASP A 369 11.30 -1.33 -7.94
CA ASP A 369 12.18 -0.36 -8.62
C ASP A 369 13.54 -0.94 -9.10
N GLY A 370 13.63 -2.25 -9.27
CA GLY A 370 14.83 -2.93 -9.78
C GLY A 370 15.85 -3.29 -8.71
N ASP A 371 15.57 -3.03 -7.45
CA ASP A 371 16.49 -3.36 -6.35
C ASP A 371 16.29 -4.81 -5.89
N THR A 372 17.39 -5.54 -5.76
CA THR A 372 17.42 -6.89 -5.16
C THR A 372 17.49 -6.80 -3.64
N GLY A 373 16.82 -7.68 -2.92
CA GLY A 373 16.89 -7.69 -1.47
C GLY A 373 16.01 -8.72 -0.77
N LEU A 374 15.73 -8.46 0.49
CA LEU A 374 14.88 -9.28 1.34
C LEU A 374 13.60 -8.53 1.69
N PHE A 375 12.48 -9.23 1.64
CA PHE A 375 11.24 -8.84 2.29
C PHE A 375 11.15 -9.50 3.66
N ARG A 376 10.56 -8.78 4.64
CA ARG A 376 10.21 -9.32 5.95
C ARG A 376 8.69 -9.41 6.05
N VAL A 377 8.20 -10.55 6.52
CA VAL A 377 6.77 -10.83 6.74
C VAL A 377 6.54 -11.08 8.22
N ASP A 378 5.61 -10.39 8.84
CA ASP A 378 5.21 -10.56 10.24
C ASP A 378 4.07 -11.58 10.34
N LEU A 379 4.36 -12.78 10.81
CA LEU A 379 3.39 -13.86 11.02
C LEU A 379 2.45 -13.61 12.21
N GLY A 380 2.82 -12.71 13.10
CA GLY A 380 2.00 -12.31 14.25
C GLY A 380 0.94 -11.25 13.91
N ASN A 381 1.01 -10.66 12.72
CA ASN A 381 0.09 -9.59 12.30
C ASN A 381 -0.71 -10.01 11.06
N GLN A 382 -1.85 -10.64 11.32
CA GLN A 382 -2.78 -11.09 10.28
C GLN A 382 -3.89 -10.07 10.07
N THR A 383 -4.22 -9.81 8.82
CA THR A 383 -5.41 -9.10 8.39
C THR A 383 -6.29 -10.01 7.55
N GLN A 384 -7.58 -9.95 7.76
CA GLN A 384 -8.54 -10.66 6.92
C GLN A 384 -9.27 -9.66 6.03
N GLU A 385 -9.19 -9.84 4.73
CA GLU A 385 -9.93 -9.02 3.78
C GLU A 385 -11.44 -9.28 3.93
N GLN A 386 -12.24 -8.23 4.12
CA GLN A 386 -13.67 -8.36 4.42
C GLN A 386 -14.48 -9.07 3.31
N THR A 387 -14.15 -8.81 2.06
CA THR A 387 -14.89 -9.32 0.90
C THR A 387 -14.54 -10.77 0.60
N THR A 388 -13.25 -11.10 0.56
CA THR A 388 -12.75 -12.42 0.17
C THR A 388 -12.48 -13.33 1.36
N ARG A 389 -12.40 -12.76 2.58
CA ARG A 389 -11.92 -13.41 3.81
C ARG A 389 -10.51 -14.00 3.68
N ALA A 390 -9.75 -13.56 2.68
CA ALA A 390 -8.39 -13.99 2.50
C ALA A 390 -7.50 -13.45 3.64
N VAL A 391 -6.73 -14.33 4.26
CA VAL A 391 -5.75 -13.95 5.27
C VAL A 391 -4.56 -13.31 4.58
N ARG A 392 -4.19 -12.13 5.02
CA ARG A 392 -2.98 -11.42 4.62
C ARG A 392 -2.09 -11.20 5.82
N TYR A 393 -0.78 -11.19 5.61
CA TYR A 393 0.21 -10.89 6.64
C TYR A 393 0.86 -9.55 6.34
N ALA A 394 1.19 -8.80 7.39
CA ALA A 394 1.95 -7.57 7.24
C ALA A 394 3.33 -7.88 6.66
N TYR A 395 3.78 -7.07 5.71
CA TYR A 395 5.11 -7.21 5.10
C TYR A 395 5.72 -5.85 4.80
N ALA A 396 7.05 -5.82 4.71
CA ALA A 396 7.79 -4.66 4.24
C ALA A 396 9.09 -5.11 3.56
N ARG A 397 9.67 -4.24 2.73
CA ARG A 397 11.03 -4.40 2.26
C ARG A 397 11.98 -4.24 3.45
N ASP A 398 12.90 -5.16 3.61
CA ASP A 398 13.87 -5.17 4.70
C ASP A 398 15.25 -4.75 4.16
N ILE A 399 16.06 -5.71 3.78
CA ILE A 399 17.40 -5.45 3.25
C ILE A 399 17.32 -5.23 1.75
N TYR A 400 18.01 -4.22 1.26
CA TYR A 400 18.17 -3.96 -0.17
C TYR A 400 19.64 -3.72 -0.52
N GLY A 401 19.98 -3.86 -1.79
CA GLY A 401 21.29 -3.50 -2.30
C GLY A 401 21.34 -2.02 -2.67
N GLU A 402 22.19 -1.28 -2.02
CA GLU A 402 22.46 0.14 -2.33
C GLU A 402 23.11 0.30 -3.72
N GLY A 403 22.51 -0.25 -4.77
CA GLY A 403 23.10 -0.32 -6.10
C GLY A 403 24.22 -1.36 -6.26
N GLU A 404 24.51 -2.15 -5.23
CA GLU A 404 25.61 -3.13 -5.20
C GLU A 404 25.16 -4.52 -5.66
N PHE A 405 23.87 -4.84 -5.67
CA PHE A 405 23.38 -6.15 -6.07
C PHE A 405 23.01 -6.17 -7.55
N SER A 406 23.72 -6.96 -8.33
CA SER A 406 23.48 -7.09 -9.77
C SER A 406 22.55 -8.24 -10.14
N GLY A 407 22.12 -9.05 -9.20
CA GLY A 407 21.30 -10.24 -9.42
C GLY A 407 20.30 -10.50 -8.30
N GLY A 408 19.43 -11.51 -8.50
CA GLY A 408 18.44 -11.90 -7.51
C GLY A 408 19.02 -12.68 -6.34
N VAL A 409 18.39 -12.59 -5.17
CA VAL A 409 18.73 -13.42 -4.01
C VAL A 409 18.42 -14.88 -4.34
N THR A 410 19.39 -15.77 -4.14
CA THR A 410 19.25 -17.22 -4.39
C THR A 410 18.99 -18.02 -3.13
N SER A 411 19.52 -17.59 -2.01
CA SER A 411 19.43 -18.29 -0.74
C SER A 411 19.57 -17.29 0.41
N VAL A 412 18.87 -17.53 1.52
CA VAL A 412 18.94 -16.74 2.75
C VAL A 412 18.98 -17.66 3.96
N THR A 413 19.70 -17.26 5.00
CA THR A 413 19.81 -17.98 6.26
C THR A 413 20.13 -17.03 7.41
N MET A 414 20.00 -17.53 8.68
CA MET A 414 20.49 -16.79 9.84
C MET A 414 21.99 -17.06 10.05
N PHE A 415 22.70 -16.09 10.60
CA PHE A 415 24.09 -16.23 10.99
C PHE A 415 24.18 -16.97 12.34
N GLY A 416 24.25 -18.30 12.28
CA GLY A 416 24.22 -19.14 13.47
C GLY A 416 22.93 -18.98 14.28
N ALA A 417 23.07 -18.72 15.58
CA ALA A 417 21.98 -18.43 16.50
C ALA A 417 21.65 -16.94 16.62
N SER A 418 22.40 -16.06 15.93
CA SER A 418 22.14 -14.63 15.96
C SER A 418 20.91 -14.24 15.14
N ASP A 419 20.39 -13.04 15.38
CA ASP A 419 19.29 -12.44 14.63
C ASP A 419 19.72 -11.86 13.25
N ARG A 420 21.01 -11.97 12.91
CA ARG A 420 21.58 -11.41 11.67
C ARG A 420 21.33 -12.32 10.47
N LYS A 421 20.97 -11.72 9.35
CA LYS A 421 20.74 -12.44 8.10
C LYS A 421 22.04 -12.58 7.29
N VAL A 422 22.15 -13.70 6.60
CA VAL A 422 23.16 -13.97 5.58
C VAL A 422 22.42 -14.39 4.32
N PHE A 423 22.78 -13.84 3.20
CA PHE A 423 22.14 -14.18 1.93
C PHE A 423 23.15 -14.18 0.78
N ALA A 424 22.79 -14.91 -0.26
CA ALA A 424 23.59 -15.04 -1.46
C ALA A 424 22.84 -14.42 -2.64
N VAL A 425 23.56 -13.71 -3.51
CA VAL A 425 23.05 -13.01 -4.69
C VAL A 425 23.68 -13.59 -5.94
N ALA A 426 22.86 -13.99 -6.91
CA ALA A 426 23.32 -14.49 -8.21
C ALA A 426 24.23 -13.47 -8.90
N PHE A 427 25.40 -13.92 -9.37
CA PHE A 427 26.41 -13.08 -10.04
C PHE A 427 26.88 -11.86 -9.21
N GLY A 428 26.49 -11.77 -7.96
CA GLY A 428 26.83 -10.68 -7.04
C GLY A 428 27.81 -11.14 -5.97
N GLY A 429 27.30 -11.68 -4.87
CA GLY A 429 28.15 -12.06 -3.75
C GLY A 429 27.39 -12.70 -2.60
N PHE A 430 28.13 -12.86 -1.51
CA PHE A 430 27.61 -13.31 -0.21
C PHE A 430 27.59 -12.11 0.73
N TYR A 431 26.43 -11.83 1.29
CA TYR A 431 26.20 -10.66 2.12
C TYR A 431 25.83 -11.08 3.53
N ARG A 432 26.27 -10.28 4.49
CA ARG A 432 25.96 -10.49 5.90
C ARG A 432 25.54 -9.19 6.56
N GLU A 433 24.45 -9.22 7.29
CA GLU A 433 24.00 -8.10 8.11
C GLU A 433 25.00 -7.76 9.21
N GLN A 434 25.27 -6.50 9.41
CA GLN A 434 26.14 -5.99 10.47
C GLN A 434 25.46 -6.09 11.84
N ALA A 435 26.24 -6.09 12.91
CA ALA A 435 25.71 -6.17 14.25
C ALA A 435 25.10 -4.84 14.72
N THR A 436 25.71 -3.73 14.36
CA THR A 436 25.37 -2.40 14.88
C THR A 436 25.29 -1.33 13.79
N GLU A 437 26.01 -1.46 12.70
CA GLU A 437 26.03 -0.45 11.63
C GLU A 437 24.67 -0.36 10.94
N LEU A 438 24.11 0.85 10.89
CA LEU A 438 22.84 1.14 10.22
C LEU A 438 23.05 1.48 8.75
N LEU A 439 21.99 1.34 7.94
CA LEU A 439 21.96 1.86 6.58
C LEU A 439 22.18 3.39 6.58
N PRO A 440 22.90 3.94 5.59
CA PRO A 440 23.10 5.39 5.51
C PRO A 440 21.80 6.16 5.40
N THR A 441 20.84 5.63 4.65
CA THR A 441 19.54 6.26 4.43
C THR A 441 18.45 5.20 4.27
N GLY A 442 17.23 5.62 4.56
CA GLY A 442 16.03 4.82 4.34
C GLY A 442 14.81 5.72 4.25
N TYR A 443 13.70 5.23 3.70
CA TYR A 443 12.47 6.02 3.62
C TYR A 443 11.22 5.20 3.91
N LEU A 444 10.17 5.92 4.31
CA LEU A 444 8.80 5.45 4.36
C LEU A 444 7.88 6.43 3.64
N LYS A 445 6.97 5.91 2.81
CA LYS A 445 5.90 6.66 2.13
C LYS A 445 4.55 6.25 2.72
N THR A 446 3.75 7.22 3.15
CA THR A 446 2.37 6.97 3.56
C THR A 446 1.50 6.59 2.35
N GLY A 447 0.35 5.98 2.59
CA GLY A 447 -0.69 5.91 1.57
C GLY A 447 -1.18 7.32 1.19
N ARG A 448 -1.93 7.41 0.10
CA ARG A 448 -2.57 8.65 -0.35
C ARG A 448 -3.66 9.04 0.64
N ILE A 449 -3.54 10.22 1.22
CA ILE A 449 -4.49 10.77 2.20
C ILE A 449 -5.54 11.55 1.41
N ARG A 450 -6.77 11.09 1.35
CA ARG A 450 -7.88 11.74 0.60
C ARG A 450 -9.13 11.99 1.44
N PHE A 451 -9.16 11.53 2.68
CA PHE A 451 -10.30 11.69 3.62
C PHE A 451 -11.63 11.17 3.05
N ASN A 452 -11.59 10.03 2.38
CA ASN A 452 -12.75 9.36 1.74
C ASN A 452 -13.54 10.25 0.76
N THR A 453 -12.88 11.19 0.09
CA THR A 453 -13.52 12.10 -0.86
C THR A 453 -12.58 12.43 -2.01
N GLU A 454 -13.14 12.51 -3.22
CA GLU A 454 -12.43 12.91 -4.43
C GLU A 454 -12.34 14.44 -4.60
N GLU A 455 -12.95 15.21 -3.70
CA GLU A 455 -12.87 16.67 -3.79
C GLU A 455 -11.49 17.21 -3.47
N PRO A 456 -11.06 18.32 -4.09
CA PRO A 456 -9.79 18.97 -3.82
C PRO A 456 -9.67 19.44 -2.37
N LYS A 457 -8.48 19.29 -1.78
CA LYS A 457 -8.15 19.66 -0.41
C LYS A 457 -6.91 20.52 -0.34
N LEU A 458 -6.91 21.47 0.57
CA LEU A 458 -5.73 22.26 0.93
C LEU A 458 -5.02 21.59 2.10
N TYR A 459 -3.86 20.99 1.84
CA TYR A 459 -3.00 20.41 2.87
C TYR A 459 -2.06 21.47 3.40
N LYS A 460 -2.18 21.82 4.69
CA LYS A 460 -1.45 22.97 5.25
C LYS A 460 -0.59 22.67 6.45
N PHE A 461 -1.04 21.78 7.33
CA PHE A 461 -0.33 21.54 8.57
C PHE A 461 0.13 20.11 8.66
N PHE A 462 1.42 19.94 8.85
CA PHE A 462 2.06 18.66 9.08
C PHE A 462 2.77 18.72 10.43
N SER A 463 2.54 17.70 11.24
CA SER A 463 3.25 17.54 12.51
C SER A 463 3.93 16.19 12.53
N VAL A 464 5.14 16.13 13.04
CA VAL A 464 5.86 14.88 13.27
C VAL A 464 6.25 14.77 14.73
N ARG A 465 6.21 13.55 15.25
CA ARG A 465 6.65 13.25 16.60
C ARG A 465 7.97 12.50 16.54
N MET A 466 8.94 12.96 17.28
CA MET A 466 10.28 12.42 17.36
C MET A 466 10.71 12.24 18.82
N PRO A 467 11.66 11.35 19.15
CA PRO A 467 12.18 11.18 20.49
C PRO A 467 13.02 12.41 20.94
N ASN A 468 13.63 12.34 22.12
CA ASN A 468 14.26 13.47 22.78
C ASN A 468 15.41 14.13 21.99
N ALA A 469 16.16 13.37 21.26
CA ALA A 469 17.21 13.88 20.36
C ALA A 469 17.26 12.98 19.12
N LEU A 470 17.60 13.56 17.98
CA LEU A 470 17.85 12.82 16.76
C LEU A 470 19.36 12.62 16.59
N ASP A 471 19.75 11.37 16.48
CA ASP A 471 21.06 10.98 16.00
C ASP A 471 20.94 10.82 14.48
N GLY A 472 21.43 11.80 13.72
CA GLY A 472 21.22 11.89 12.27
C GLY A 472 20.11 12.87 11.88
N SER A 473 19.40 12.61 10.78
CA SER A 473 18.37 13.51 10.27
C SER A 473 17.10 12.81 9.78
N ILE A 474 15.98 13.55 9.77
CA ILE A 474 14.71 13.16 9.14
C ILE A 474 14.29 14.27 8.18
N ALA A 475 14.29 13.99 6.89
CA ALA A 475 13.75 14.87 5.87
C ALA A 475 12.30 14.50 5.57
N ILE A 476 11.44 15.50 5.45
CA ILE A 476 10.02 15.35 5.18
C ILE A 476 9.69 15.97 3.85
N SER A 477 9.09 15.18 2.98
CA SER A 477 8.61 15.62 1.66
C SER A 477 7.15 15.29 1.50
N GLY A 478 6.45 16.09 0.69
CA GLY A 478 5.10 15.82 0.22
C GLY A 478 5.10 15.23 -1.18
N LEU A 479 4.27 14.24 -1.41
CA LEU A 479 4.02 13.66 -2.73
C LEU A 479 2.66 14.14 -3.22
N THR A 480 2.64 14.78 -4.38
CA THR A 480 1.46 15.41 -4.96
C THR A 480 0.83 14.58 -6.06
N GLU A 481 -0.41 14.86 -6.40
CA GLU A 481 -1.15 14.20 -7.48
C GLU A 481 -0.44 14.31 -8.84
N GLY A 482 0.26 15.40 -9.09
CA GLY A 482 1.07 15.59 -10.30
C GLY A 482 2.37 14.79 -10.35
N GLY A 483 2.63 13.90 -9.38
CA GLY A 483 3.83 13.05 -9.31
C GLY A 483 5.09 13.77 -8.84
N GLY A 484 4.97 15.03 -8.43
CA GLY A 484 6.09 15.80 -7.88
C GLY A 484 6.36 15.49 -6.40
N GLU A 485 7.62 15.49 -6.02
CA GLU A 485 8.05 15.46 -4.62
C GLU A 485 8.44 16.90 -4.21
N ILE A 486 7.81 17.42 -3.15
CA ILE A 486 8.04 18.76 -2.61
C ILE A 486 8.76 18.62 -1.27
N PRO A 487 10.03 18.99 -1.16
CA PRO A 487 10.73 18.97 0.12
C PRO A 487 10.19 20.08 1.03
N TYR A 488 9.93 19.74 2.29
CA TYR A 488 9.43 20.69 3.29
C TYR A 488 10.50 21.12 4.28
N ILE A 489 11.03 20.16 5.04
CA ILE A 489 11.97 20.44 6.10
C ILE A 489 12.82 19.22 6.42
N THR A 490 14.03 19.46 6.92
CA THR A 490 14.89 18.44 7.51
C THR A 490 15.13 18.77 8.97
N TYR A 491 14.92 17.82 9.85
CA TYR A 491 15.21 17.90 11.28
C TYR A 491 16.48 17.13 11.61
N SER A 492 17.33 17.72 12.46
CA SER A 492 18.56 17.08 12.92
C SER A 492 18.95 17.55 14.32
N GLY A 493 19.63 16.70 15.09
CA GLY A 493 20.19 17.03 16.39
C GLY A 493 19.18 17.29 17.51
N ALA A 494 19.64 17.83 18.61
CA ALA A 494 18.85 18.08 19.84
C ALA A 494 17.69 19.06 19.67
N ALA A 495 17.78 19.97 18.71
CA ALA A 495 16.71 20.93 18.40
C ALA A 495 15.47 20.28 17.77
N SER A 496 15.55 19.02 17.41
CA SER A 496 14.51 18.27 16.70
C SER A 496 13.63 17.41 17.61
N SER A 497 13.89 17.39 18.93
CA SER A 497 13.14 16.54 19.86
C SER A 497 11.68 16.95 20.04
N GLY A 498 10.83 15.98 20.29
CA GLY A 498 9.40 16.17 20.55
C GLY A 498 8.54 16.29 19.28
N THR A 499 7.31 16.78 19.44
CA THR A 499 6.40 17.01 18.31
C THR A 499 6.78 18.30 17.62
N LYS A 500 6.94 18.26 16.32
CA LYS A 500 7.27 19.42 15.48
C LYS A 500 6.17 19.67 14.47
N ASP A 501 5.77 20.93 14.33
CA ASP A 501 4.91 21.37 13.26
C ASP A 501 5.74 21.73 12.03
N VAL A 502 5.48 21.08 10.93
CA VAL A 502 6.11 21.39 9.65
C VAL A 502 5.27 22.45 8.97
N ALA A 503 5.74 23.70 9.00
CA ALA A 503 5.12 24.74 8.21
C ALA A 503 5.48 24.56 6.75
N THR A 504 4.50 24.34 5.90
CA THR A 504 4.73 24.32 4.44
C THR A 504 5.02 25.75 4.00
N SER A 505 6.24 26.04 3.56
CA SER A 505 6.60 27.33 2.97
C SER A 505 6.00 27.55 1.58
N GLN A 506 5.48 26.49 0.97
CA GLN A 506 4.77 26.54 -0.31
C GLN A 506 3.36 26.01 -0.10
N PRO A 507 2.33 26.82 -0.40
CA PRO A 507 0.96 26.30 -0.45
C PRO A 507 0.90 25.25 -1.55
N VAL A 508 0.68 24.01 -1.15
CA VAL A 508 0.27 22.98 -2.11
C VAL A 508 -1.13 23.38 -2.53
N GLY A 509 -1.34 23.68 -3.79
CA GLY A 509 -2.65 24.00 -4.36
C GLY A 509 -3.69 22.91 -4.03
N PRO A 510 -4.96 23.14 -4.23
CA PRO A 510 -5.98 22.12 -4.00
C PRO A 510 -5.64 20.83 -4.74
N GLN A 511 -5.64 19.70 -4.01
CA GLN A 511 -5.34 18.36 -4.57
C GLN A 511 -6.32 17.33 -4.03
N ASN A 512 -6.65 16.34 -4.86
CA ASN A 512 -7.57 15.27 -4.47
C ASN A 512 -6.96 14.38 -3.39
N TRP A 513 -5.65 14.15 -3.44
CA TRP A 513 -4.91 13.42 -2.44
C TRP A 513 -3.51 13.99 -2.23
N PHE A 514 -2.92 13.62 -1.13
CA PHE A 514 -1.57 13.98 -0.75
C PHE A 514 -0.93 12.83 0.03
N ALA A 515 0.36 12.62 -0.10
CA ALA A 515 1.07 11.65 0.71
C ALA A 515 2.36 12.25 1.28
N LEU A 516 2.85 11.68 2.38
CA LEU A 516 4.12 12.07 3.00
C LEU A 516 5.19 11.02 2.70
N LYS A 517 6.41 11.50 2.51
CA LYS A 517 7.62 10.69 2.49
C LYS A 517 8.54 11.17 3.60
N PHE A 518 8.96 10.25 4.44
CA PHE A 518 9.94 10.47 5.50
C PHE A 518 11.23 9.80 5.07
N THR A 519 12.29 10.56 4.89
CA THR A 519 13.63 10.04 4.60
C THR A 519 14.48 10.18 5.86
N LEU A 520 14.95 9.06 6.36
CA LEU A 520 15.80 8.95 7.54
C LEU A 520 17.26 8.83 7.06
N GLU A 521 18.16 9.56 7.68
CA GLU A 521 19.61 9.47 7.45
C GLU A 521 20.31 9.26 8.79
N ARG A 522 21.23 8.28 8.86
CA ARG A 522 21.97 8.00 10.08
C ARG A 522 22.93 9.14 10.45
N ASP A 523 23.50 9.05 11.64
CA ASP A 523 24.57 9.95 12.05
C ASP A 523 25.83 9.74 11.19
N ASP A 524 26.44 10.84 10.74
CA ASP A 524 27.64 10.80 9.92
C ASP A 524 28.91 10.45 10.70
N SER A 525 28.91 10.69 12.02
CA SER A 525 30.06 10.46 12.89
C SER A 525 30.05 9.09 13.56
N ASP A 526 28.86 8.53 13.80
CA ASP A 526 28.68 7.19 14.38
C ASP A 526 27.65 6.39 13.58
N SER A 527 28.12 5.47 12.78
CA SER A 527 27.28 4.62 11.92
C SER A 527 26.31 3.69 12.66
N SER A 528 26.44 3.57 13.98
CA SER A 528 25.54 2.78 14.83
C SER A 528 24.33 3.59 15.34
N LEU A 529 24.34 4.90 15.15
CA LEU A 529 23.29 5.81 15.59
C LEU A 529 22.46 6.29 14.41
N GLY A 530 21.15 6.39 14.64
CA GLY A 530 20.20 6.85 13.62
C GLY A 530 18.94 7.45 14.22
N PRO A 531 18.20 8.23 13.42
CA PRO A 531 17.00 8.90 13.88
C PRO A 531 15.85 7.92 14.08
N SER A 532 14.86 8.36 14.86
CA SER A 532 13.63 7.65 15.11
C SER A 532 12.43 8.56 14.88
N LEU A 533 11.41 8.07 14.17
CA LEU A 533 10.13 8.74 13.95
C LEU A 533 9.02 8.00 14.72
N ASN A 534 8.34 8.72 15.64
CA ASN A 534 7.29 8.14 16.50
C ASN A 534 5.87 8.39 15.97
N GLY A 535 5.72 9.08 14.87
CA GLY A 535 4.43 9.32 14.24
C GLY A 535 4.34 10.63 13.49
N TRP A 536 3.23 10.78 12.78
CA TRP A 536 2.93 11.96 11.98
C TRP A 536 1.44 12.32 12.06
N GLN A 537 1.13 13.55 11.71
CA GLN A 537 -0.23 14.06 11.61
C GLN A 537 -0.32 15.05 10.44
N VAL A 538 -1.39 14.96 9.67
CA VAL A 538 -1.72 15.87 8.57
C VAL A 538 -3.06 16.53 8.85
N LYS A 539 -3.14 17.83 8.65
CA LYS A 539 -4.37 18.61 8.69
C LYS A 539 -4.68 19.19 7.31
N ALA A 540 -5.91 19.03 6.88
CA ALA A 540 -6.38 19.56 5.61
C ALA A 540 -7.71 20.31 5.78
N LEU A 541 -7.95 21.25 4.88
CA LEU A 541 -9.24 21.89 4.69
C LEU A 541 -9.78 21.49 3.31
N PRO A 542 -11.13 21.41 3.15
CA PRO A 542 -11.67 21.34 1.80
C PRO A 542 -11.09 22.51 0.99
N GLY A 543 -10.46 22.21 -0.12
CA GLY A 543 -10.08 23.20 -1.13
C GLY A 543 -11.34 23.59 -1.84
N SER A 544 -12.20 24.29 -1.15
CA SER A 544 -13.55 24.45 -1.64
C SER A 544 -13.56 25.26 -2.91
N ILE A 545 -14.15 24.70 -3.87
CA ILE A 545 -15.13 25.36 -4.71
C ILE A 545 -16.02 26.18 -3.80
N ARG A 546 -15.75 27.48 -3.73
CA ARG A 546 -16.60 28.35 -2.93
C ARG A 546 -17.86 28.58 -3.74
N GLN A 547 -18.99 28.11 -3.24
CA GLN A 547 -20.26 28.43 -3.83
C GLN A 547 -20.64 29.86 -3.48
N ARG A 548 -21.07 30.59 -4.48
CA ARG A 548 -21.66 31.92 -4.26
C ARG A 548 -23.12 31.74 -3.81
N ILE A 549 -23.48 32.40 -2.73
CA ILE A 549 -24.87 32.48 -2.29
C ILE A 549 -25.33 33.91 -2.57
N LEU A 550 -26.35 34.00 -3.39
CA LEU A 550 -26.95 35.28 -3.80
C LEU A 550 -28.29 35.42 -3.09
N THR A 551 -28.47 36.47 -2.32
CA THR A 551 -29.77 36.83 -1.75
C THR A 551 -30.38 37.94 -2.57
N VAL A 552 -31.40 37.61 -3.34
CA VAL A 552 -32.00 38.49 -4.36
C VAL A 552 -33.41 38.87 -3.94
N PRO A 553 -33.63 40.10 -3.49
CA PRO A 553 -34.97 40.61 -3.24
C PRO A 553 -35.56 41.17 -4.56
N VAL A 554 -36.75 40.73 -4.92
CA VAL A 554 -37.47 41.19 -6.13
C VAL A 554 -38.86 41.67 -5.76
N LEU A 555 -39.36 42.63 -6.54
CA LEU A 555 -40.70 43.16 -6.39
C LEU A 555 -41.70 42.28 -7.15
N LEU A 556 -42.81 41.99 -6.54
CA LEU A 556 -43.95 41.30 -7.13
C LEU A 556 -45.24 42.08 -6.81
N PHE A 557 -45.71 42.80 -7.81
CA PHE A 557 -46.95 43.59 -7.69
C PHE A 557 -47.82 43.43 -8.95
N ASP A 558 -49.14 43.53 -8.77
CA ASP A 558 -50.05 43.45 -9.91
C ASP A 558 -49.94 44.66 -10.85
N ASN A 559 -49.44 45.78 -10.36
CA ASN A 559 -49.19 47.00 -11.12
C ASN A 559 -47.70 47.26 -11.33
N GLU A 560 -46.94 46.22 -11.53
CA GLU A 560 -45.48 46.27 -11.71
C GLU A 560 -45.09 47.10 -12.93
N LYS A 561 -43.98 47.86 -12.74
CA LYS A 561 -43.37 48.66 -13.80
C LYS A 561 -41.92 48.25 -13.96
N ASP A 562 -41.43 48.29 -15.18
CA ASP A 562 -40.00 48.10 -15.46
C ASP A 562 -39.17 49.31 -15.00
N ARG A 563 -37.83 49.23 -15.17
CA ARG A 563 -36.92 50.35 -14.84
C ARG A 563 -37.18 51.59 -15.67
N ALA A 564 -37.76 51.45 -16.87
CA ALA A 564 -38.16 52.55 -17.73
C ALA A 564 -39.55 53.13 -17.38
N TYR A 565 -40.15 52.69 -16.26
CA TYR A 565 -41.49 53.07 -15.79
C TYR A 565 -42.64 52.63 -16.70
N GLN A 566 -42.38 51.68 -17.61
CA GLN A 566 -43.46 51.10 -18.42
C GLN A 566 -44.27 50.11 -17.59
N SER A 567 -45.58 50.24 -17.57
CA SER A 567 -46.46 49.34 -16.85
C SER A 567 -46.67 48.06 -17.64
N TYR A 568 -46.39 46.89 -17.03
CA TYR A 568 -46.58 45.59 -17.65
C TYR A 568 -47.39 44.62 -16.79
N GLY A 569 -47.62 44.97 -15.54
CA GLY A 569 -48.46 44.21 -14.62
C GLY A 569 -49.94 44.32 -14.92
N TYR A 570 -50.71 43.34 -14.55
CA TYR A 570 -52.15 43.24 -14.64
C TYR A 570 -52.71 42.56 -13.38
N GLU A 571 -54.03 42.67 -13.16
CA GLU A 571 -54.67 42.03 -11.99
C GLU A 571 -54.41 40.52 -11.98
N GLY A 572 -53.82 40.03 -10.89
CA GLY A 572 -53.40 38.64 -10.75
C GLY A 572 -51.96 38.32 -11.18
N PHE A 573 -51.25 39.27 -11.76
CA PHE A 573 -49.88 39.09 -12.27
C PHE A 573 -48.88 38.63 -11.19
N ALA A 574 -48.88 39.25 -10.04
CA ALA A 574 -48.01 38.90 -8.93
C ALA A 574 -48.23 37.45 -8.43
N ARG A 575 -49.50 37.03 -8.41
CA ARG A 575 -49.86 35.67 -8.06
C ARG A 575 -49.37 34.67 -9.07
N GLU A 576 -49.54 34.92 -10.32
CA GLU A 576 -49.09 34.06 -11.42
C GLU A 576 -47.58 33.89 -11.36
N ARG A 577 -46.81 34.95 -11.22
CA ARG A 577 -45.36 34.90 -11.08
C ARG A 577 -44.91 34.13 -9.83
N LEU A 578 -45.56 34.36 -8.71
CA LEU A 578 -45.25 33.64 -7.47
C LEU A 578 -45.49 32.13 -7.63
N GLU A 579 -46.54 31.71 -8.33
CA GLU A 579 -46.82 30.30 -8.58
C GLU A 579 -45.83 29.70 -9.60
N GLN A 580 -45.44 30.45 -10.65
CA GLN A 580 -44.37 30.03 -11.57
C GLN A 580 -43.05 29.85 -10.82
N PHE A 581 -42.68 30.80 -9.98
CA PHE A 581 -41.47 30.69 -9.15
C PHE A 581 -41.53 29.50 -8.18
N LYS A 582 -42.67 29.30 -7.51
CA LYS A 582 -42.88 28.12 -6.65
C LYS A 582 -42.76 26.82 -7.41
N ALA A 583 -43.17 26.79 -8.67
CA ALA A 583 -43.02 25.60 -9.52
C ALA A 583 -41.53 25.34 -9.81
N LEU A 584 -40.74 26.36 -10.12
CA LEU A 584 -39.28 26.24 -10.26
C LEU A 584 -38.61 25.77 -8.96
N ALA A 585 -38.98 26.35 -7.83
CA ALA A 585 -38.43 25.98 -6.54
C ALA A 585 -38.77 24.52 -6.15
N ARG A 586 -39.98 24.04 -6.49
CA ARG A 586 -40.41 22.66 -6.26
C ARG A 586 -39.73 21.66 -7.19
N ALA A 587 -39.40 22.07 -8.41
CA ALA A 587 -38.69 21.20 -9.35
C ALA A 587 -37.28 20.86 -8.84
N GLY A 588 -36.63 21.76 -8.12
CA GLY A 588 -35.29 21.53 -7.56
C GLY A 588 -34.18 21.44 -8.63
N ASP A 589 -34.49 21.79 -9.87
CA ASP A 589 -33.53 21.76 -10.97
C ASP A 589 -32.58 22.96 -10.92
N SER A 590 -31.43 22.81 -11.58
CA SER A 590 -30.54 23.95 -11.80
C SER A 590 -31.16 24.95 -12.79
N LEU A 591 -31.03 26.25 -12.50
CA LEU A 591 -31.61 27.34 -13.26
C LEU A 591 -30.51 28.31 -13.67
N LEU A 592 -30.71 29.05 -14.77
CA LEU A 592 -29.85 30.18 -15.08
C LEU A 592 -30.31 31.42 -14.33
N PHE A 593 -29.41 32.00 -13.55
CA PHE A 593 -29.50 33.38 -13.06
C PHE A 593 -28.74 34.29 -14.02
N GLN A 594 -29.42 35.25 -14.56
CA GLN A 594 -28.86 36.24 -15.48
C GLN A 594 -29.03 37.63 -14.89
N GLU A 595 -27.91 38.29 -14.62
CA GLU A 595 -27.88 39.72 -14.33
C GLU A 595 -27.79 40.51 -15.63
N ILE A 596 -28.77 41.34 -15.86
CA ILE A 596 -28.95 41.95 -17.18
C ILE A 596 -27.96 43.08 -17.43
N ASN A 597 -27.63 43.82 -16.38
CA ASN A 597 -26.71 44.96 -16.50
C ASN A 597 -25.24 44.51 -16.74
N ASP A 598 -24.83 43.39 -16.17
CA ASP A 598 -23.44 42.93 -16.24
C ASP A 598 -23.25 41.77 -17.23
N ASN A 599 -24.30 41.34 -17.93
CA ASN A 599 -24.29 40.15 -18.77
C ASN A 599 -23.81 38.88 -18.05
N LEU A 600 -23.85 38.87 -16.72
CA LEU A 600 -23.46 37.74 -15.93
C LEU A 600 -24.53 36.66 -16.03
N VAL A 601 -24.12 35.47 -16.47
CA VAL A 601 -25.00 34.30 -16.51
C VAL A 601 -24.35 33.23 -15.64
N THR A 602 -25.07 32.79 -14.61
CA THR A 602 -24.60 31.81 -13.66
C THR A 602 -25.65 30.74 -13.45
N GLU A 603 -25.26 29.49 -13.40
CA GLU A 603 -26.14 28.39 -13.05
C GLU A 603 -26.34 28.33 -11.54
N VAL A 604 -27.59 28.30 -11.10
CA VAL A 604 -27.96 28.36 -9.68
C VAL A 604 -29.05 27.35 -9.33
N ILE A 605 -29.12 27.02 -8.04
CA ILE A 605 -30.22 26.28 -7.43
C ILE A 605 -30.92 27.22 -6.44
N ILE A 606 -32.25 27.15 -6.36
CA ILE A 606 -33.02 27.87 -5.33
C ILE A 606 -32.89 27.10 -4.01
N ASP A 607 -32.17 27.69 -3.04
CA ASP A 607 -31.92 27.10 -1.72
C ASP A 607 -33.05 27.38 -0.75
N ASP A 608 -33.54 28.63 -0.77
CA ASP A 608 -34.62 29.11 0.09
C ASP A 608 -35.33 30.29 -0.56
N TRP A 609 -36.53 30.59 -0.11
CA TRP A 609 -37.25 31.75 -0.54
C TRP A 609 -38.29 32.18 0.50
N GLU A 610 -38.54 33.48 0.57
CA GLU A 610 -39.56 34.07 1.42
C GLU A 610 -40.37 35.08 0.60
N PHE A 611 -41.69 34.98 0.61
CA PHE A 611 -42.55 36.02 0.08
C PHE A 611 -43.20 36.78 1.25
N ARG A 612 -42.89 38.06 1.36
CA ARG A 612 -43.49 38.97 2.32
C ARG A 612 -44.45 39.89 1.60
N GLN A 613 -45.74 39.74 1.96
CA GLN A 613 -46.73 40.65 1.48
C GLN A 613 -46.55 42.01 2.19
N ASP A 614 -46.25 43.03 1.42
CA ASP A 614 -46.01 44.39 1.92
C ASP A 614 -46.69 45.39 1.01
N GLY A 615 -47.62 46.15 1.55
CA GLY A 615 -48.33 47.20 0.78
C GLY A 615 -49.57 47.66 1.49
N PRO A 616 -50.06 48.88 1.13
CA PRO A 616 -51.38 49.31 1.59
C PRO A 616 -52.44 48.31 1.13
N PRO A 617 -53.57 48.17 1.85
CA PRO A 617 -54.61 47.24 1.48
C PRO A 617 -55.01 47.50 0.02
N ALA A 618 -54.57 46.56 -0.81
CA ALA A 618 -54.89 46.59 -2.22
C ALA A 618 -56.37 46.32 -2.44
N PRO A 619 -56.98 46.72 -3.52
CA PRO A 619 -58.35 46.32 -3.87
C PRO A 619 -58.52 44.83 -3.70
N ALA A 620 -59.72 44.39 -3.25
CA ALA A 620 -59.96 42.98 -2.97
C ALA A 620 -59.54 42.09 -4.16
N GLY A 621 -58.51 41.28 -3.94
CA GLY A 621 -57.99 40.36 -4.94
C GLY A 621 -56.56 40.66 -5.48
N SER A 622 -55.99 41.85 -5.23
CA SER A 622 -54.63 42.16 -5.69
C SER A 622 -53.59 41.65 -4.68
N LEU A 623 -52.49 41.10 -5.18
CA LEU A 623 -51.33 40.64 -4.44
C LEU A 623 -50.16 41.60 -4.71
N GLY A 624 -49.38 41.88 -3.66
CA GLY A 624 -48.15 42.66 -3.80
C GLY A 624 -47.20 42.42 -2.64
N GLY A 625 -45.93 42.44 -2.92
CA GLY A 625 -44.92 42.21 -1.89
C GLY A 625 -43.51 42.09 -2.46
N ILE A 626 -42.63 41.69 -1.58
CA ILE A 626 -41.21 41.39 -1.89
C ILE A 626 -40.99 39.88 -1.79
N LEU A 627 -40.48 39.30 -2.87
CA LEU A 627 -39.97 37.93 -2.88
C LEU A 627 -38.44 37.98 -2.70
N THR A 628 -37.96 37.46 -1.58
CA THR A 628 -36.54 37.31 -1.33
C THR A 628 -36.13 35.86 -1.66
N MET A 629 -35.20 35.69 -2.57
CA MET A 629 -34.71 34.41 -2.99
C MET A 629 -33.27 34.20 -2.52
N VAL A 630 -32.94 33.02 -2.05
CA VAL A 630 -31.57 32.60 -1.76
C VAL A 630 -31.17 31.59 -2.84
N LEU A 631 -30.23 31.99 -3.68
CA LEU A 631 -29.73 31.22 -4.81
C LEU A 631 -28.32 30.78 -4.52
N ARG A 632 -28.01 29.55 -4.84
CA ARG A 632 -26.67 28.98 -4.71
C ARG A 632 -26.12 28.60 -6.08
N THR A 633 -24.89 29.00 -6.39
CA THR A 633 -24.26 28.60 -7.64
C THR A 633 -23.92 27.12 -7.67
N THR A 634 -24.16 26.46 -8.81
CA THR A 634 -23.83 25.02 -9.01
C THR A 634 -22.42 24.82 -9.54
N ALA A 635 -21.89 25.79 -10.29
CA ALA A 635 -20.57 25.71 -10.88
C ALA A 635 -19.56 26.64 -10.18
N GLU A 636 -18.28 26.28 -10.29
CA GLU A 636 -17.18 27.14 -9.88
C GLU A 636 -17.23 28.48 -10.64
N SER A 637 -17.20 29.59 -9.91
CA SER A 637 -16.79 30.82 -10.55
C SER A 637 -15.30 30.76 -10.82
N THR A 638 -14.90 30.46 -12.05
CA THR A 638 -13.54 30.64 -12.54
C THR A 638 -13.07 32.08 -12.38
#